data_f25d580409595e5943241683ef66e64f
#
_entry.id   f25d580409595e5943241683ef66e64f
#
_cell.length_a   1.000
_cell.length_b   1.000
_cell.length_c   1.000
_cell.angle_alpha   90.00
_cell.angle_beta   90.00
_cell.angle_gamma   90.00
#
_symmetry.space_group_name_H-M   'P 1'
#
loop_
_entity.id
_entity.type
_entity.pdbx_description
1 polymer ?
#
loop_
_entity_poly.entity_id
_entity_poly.type
_entity_poly.pdbx_seq_one_letter_code
_entity_poly.pdbx_strand_id
1 'polypeptide(L)'
;MLTLSRFKEMIAAAGADIRAEEKLFSELDAAEGGDGDHGTAIVTAFNAMAKADGDDFKTYLKNLSDRLQDEACGSTSTLYGTWLQGMSDAAPENASDLDAGGLAAIFRGGVDEIGFVTRARVGDKTLMDALLPATDALAAAQTQGLPAMFAAAADAAEKGAEATGPMRARFGRAKNLGERSIGPRDAGAASMACIFRAFAKTLN
;
A
#
# COMPACT_ATOMS: atom_id res chain seq x y z
N MET A 1 19.32 10.33 -0.88
CA MET A 1 18.27 10.95 -0.05
C MET A 1 17.01 11.08 -0.90
N LEU A 2 15.84 10.77 -0.35
CA LEU A 2 14.53 11.07 -0.92
C LEU A 2 14.00 12.32 -0.22
N THR A 3 13.73 13.39 -0.97
CA THR A 3 13.13 14.61 -0.41
C THR A 3 11.62 14.44 -0.21
N LEU A 4 11.05 15.15 0.74
CA LEU A 4 9.60 15.20 0.96
C LEU A 4 8.84 15.61 -0.31
N SER A 5 9.35 16.60 -1.06
CA SER A 5 8.74 17.01 -2.34
C SER A 5 8.64 15.84 -3.32
N ARG A 6 9.72 15.06 -3.46
CA ARG A 6 9.72 13.89 -4.35
C ARG A 6 8.79 12.79 -3.85
N PHE A 7 8.68 12.60 -2.54
CA PHE A 7 7.74 11.65 -1.95
C PHE A 7 6.28 12.08 -2.21
N LYS A 8 5.96 13.38 -2.10
CA LYS A 8 4.64 13.92 -2.48
C LYS A 8 4.31 13.63 -3.95
N GLU A 9 5.29 13.77 -4.86
CA GLU A 9 5.12 13.41 -6.28
C GLU A 9 4.84 11.90 -6.46
N MET A 10 5.51 11.03 -5.68
CA MET A 10 5.26 9.59 -5.70
C MET A 10 3.82 9.25 -5.25
N ILE A 11 3.33 9.87 -4.19
CA ILE A 11 1.94 9.70 -3.73
C ILE A 11 0.94 10.18 -4.79
N ALA A 12 1.21 11.32 -5.43
CA ALA A 12 0.35 11.84 -6.50
C ALA A 12 0.32 10.91 -7.72
N ALA A 13 1.47 10.36 -8.12
CA ALA A 13 1.57 9.38 -9.20
C ALA A 13 0.82 8.09 -8.88
N ALA A 14 0.95 7.59 -7.64
CA ALA A 14 0.18 6.43 -7.18
C ALA A 14 -1.33 6.69 -7.27
N GLY A 15 -1.78 7.87 -6.85
CA GLY A 15 -3.19 8.27 -6.98
C GLY A 15 -3.68 8.34 -8.43
N ALA A 16 -2.82 8.73 -9.37
CA ALA A 16 -3.16 8.73 -10.79
C ALA A 16 -3.29 7.30 -11.35
N ASP A 17 -2.33 6.41 -11.04
CA ASP A 17 -2.37 5.00 -11.47
C ASP A 17 -3.55 4.26 -10.82
N ILE A 18 -3.86 4.49 -9.53
CA ILE A 18 -5.04 3.94 -8.83
C ILE A 18 -6.35 4.35 -9.53
N ARG A 19 -6.52 5.62 -9.89
CA ARG A 19 -7.70 6.07 -10.64
C ARG A 19 -7.82 5.44 -12.01
N ALA A 20 -6.70 5.24 -12.70
CA ALA A 20 -6.69 4.59 -14.00
C ALA A 20 -7.10 3.11 -13.95
N GLU A 21 -6.85 2.44 -12.84
CA GLU A 21 -7.14 1.02 -12.63
C GLU A 21 -8.38 0.76 -11.73
N GLU A 22 -9.18 1.79 -11.39
CA GLU A 22 -10.36 1.67 -10.52
C GLU A 22 -11.27 0.50 -10.90
N LYS A 23 -11.60 0.42 -12.19
CA LYS A 23 -12.48 -0.64 -12.70
C LYS A 23 -11.89 -2.03 -12.47
N LEU A 24 -10.59 -2.20 -12.70
CA LEU A 24 -9.90 -3.48 -12.47
C LEU A 24 -10.02 -3.91 -11.01
N PHE A 25 -9.77 -3.00 -10.06
CA PHE A 25 -9.83 -3.32 -8.65
C PHE A 25 -11.24 -3.68 -8.19
N SER A 26 -12.27 -3.01 -8.73
CA SER A 26 -13.68 -3.35 -8.46
C SER A 26 -14.06 -4.69 -9.07
N GLU A 27 -13.61 -5.02 -10.27
CA GLU A 27 -13.85 -6.32 -10.90
C GLU A 27 -13.15 -7.46 -10.14
N LEU A 28 -11.94 -7.26 -9.65
CA LEU A 28 -11.22 -8.23 -8.81
C LEU A 28 -11.98 -8.50 -7.51
N ASP A 29 -12.39 -7.45 -6.80
CA ASP A 29 -13.15 -7.58 -5.55
C ASP A 29 -14.49 -8.31 -5.76
N ALA A 30 -15.23 -7.96 -6.79
CA ALA A 30 -16.48 -8.65 -7.14
C ALA A 30 -16.24 -10.13 -7.47
N ALA A 31 -15.18 -10.46 -8.19
CA ALA A 31 -14.83 -11.83 -8.55
C ALA A 31 -14.42 -12.68 -7.34
N GLU A 32 -13.88 -12.06 -6.30
CA GLU A 32 -13.55 -12.70 -5.03
C GLU A 32 -14.76 -12.81 -4.08
N GLY A 33 -15.94 -12.35 -4.50
CA GLY A 33 -17.16 -12.35 -3.69
C GLY A 33 -17.27 -11.20 -2.70
N GLY A 34 -16.52 -10.13 -2.94
CA GLY A 34 -16.76 -8.80 -2.38
C GLY A 34 -17.99 -8.15 -3.02
N ASP A 35 -18.28 -6.92 -2.64
CA ASP A 35 -19.37 -6.13 -3.20
C ASP A 35 -18.93 -5.26 -4.40
N GLY A 36 -17.68 -5.41 -4.86
CA GLY A 36 -17.12 -4.70 -6.00
C GLY A 36 -16.77 -3.25 -5.71
N ASP A 37 -16.66 -2.87 -4.44
CA ASP A 37 -16.45 -1.48 -4.03
C ASP A 37 -14.98 -1.10 -3.84
N HIS A 38 -14.02 -2.05 -3.87
CA HIS A 38 -12.63 -1.79 -3.56
C HIS A 38 -12.01 -0.71 -4.46
N GLY A 39 -12.29 -0.72 -5.76
CA GLY A 39 -11.80 0.31 -6.68
C GLY A 39 -12.28 1.70 -6.29
N THR A 40 -13.57 1.87 -6.07
CA THR A 40 -14.14 3.15 -5.63
C THR A 40 -13.63 3.56 -4.26
N ALA A 41 -13.49 2.63 -3.32
CA ALA A 41 -12.98 2.89 -1.98
C ALA A 41 -11.53 3.40 -2.01
N ILE A 42 -10.64 2.74 -2.77
CA ILE A 42 -9.23 3.14 -2.85
C ILE A 42 -9.06 4.47 -3.61
N VAL A 43 -9.86 4.74 -4.64
CA VAL A 43 -9.88 6.05 -5.33
C VAL A 43 -10.36 7.15 -4.38
N THR A 44 -11.40 6.91 -3.58
CA THR A 44 -11.86 7.85 -2.54
C THR A 44 -10.74 8.14 -1.54
N ALA A 45 -10.02 7.10 -1.08
CA ALA A 45 -8.88 7.25 -0.18
C ALA A 45 -7.79 8.15 -0.78
N PHE A 46 -7.38 7.93 -2.02
CA PHE A 46 -6.37 8.76 -2.68
C PHE A 46 -6.84 10.19 -2.98
N ASN A 47 -8.14 10.40 -3.25
CA ASN A 47 -8.70 11.74 -3.39
C ASN A 47 -8.70 12.51 -2.05
N ALA A 48 -8.92 11.82 -0.93
CA ALA A 48 -8.78 12.40 0.41
C ALA A 48 -7.32 12.75 0.71
N MET A 49 -6.39 11.83 0.47
CA MET A 49 -4.96 12.03 0.66
C MET A 49 -4.39 13.17 -0.19
N ALA A 50 -4.94 13.43 -1.39
CA ALA A 50 -4.50 14.54 -2.25
C ALA A 50 -4.72 15.94 -1.62
N LYS A 51 -5.50 16.03 -0.54
CA LYS A 51 -5.74 17.27 0.22
C LYS A 51 -4.77 17.42 1.40
N ALA A 52 -3.94 16.41 1.66
CA ALA A 52 -2.97 16.44 2.76
C ALA A 52 -1.73 17.23 2.36
N ASP A 53 -1.15 17.92 3.34
CA ASP A 53 0.13 18.60 3.24
C ASP A 53 0.91 18.46 4.55
N GLY A 54 2.17 18.88 4.57
CA GLY A 54 3.05 18.86 5.73
C GLY A 54 4.44 19.34 5.36
N ASP A 55 5.18 19.84 6.33
CA ASP A 55 6.52 20.42 6.13
C ASP A 55 7.64 19.40 6.33
N ASP A 56 7.33 18.25 6.91
CA ASP A 56 8.24 17.12 7.13
C ASP A 56 7.52 15.78 6.89
N PHE A 57 8.30 14.69 6.80
CA PHE A 57 7.77 13.35 6.52
C PHE A 57 6.74 12.89 7.56
N LYS A 58 7.01 13.12 8.84
CA LYS A 58 6.13 12.68 9.92
C LYS A 58 4.77 13.36 9.83
N THR A 59 4.77 14.68 9.74
CA THR A 59 3.54 15.48 9.64
C THR A 59 2.77 15.17 8.36
N TYR A 60 3.47 15.02 7.24
CA TYR A 60 2.82 14.69 5.97
C TYR A 60 2.16 13.31 6.00
N LEU A 61 2.87 12.28 6.46
CA LEU A 61 2.36 10.91 6.58
C LEU A 61 1.16 10.84 7.54
N LYS A 62 1.24 11.55 8.68
CA LYS A 62 0.11 11.66 9.61
C LYS A 62 -1.10 12.28 8.94
N ASN A 63 -0.93 13.39 8.24
CA ASN A 63 -2.03 14.07 7.57
C ASN A 63 -2.63 13.24 6.42
N LEU A 64 -1.81 12.43 5.71
CA LEU A 64 -2.32 11.43 4.76
C LEU A 64 -3.22 10.40 5.45
N SER A 65 -2.76 9.85 6.59
CA SER A 65 -3.55 8.89 7.39
C SER A 65 -4.86 9.49 7.88
N ASP A 66 -4.82 10.67 8.49
CA ASP A 66 -5.99 11.35 9.05
C ASP A 66 -7.03 11.62 7.95
N ARG A 67 -6.61 12.22 6.82
CA ARG A 67 -7.52 12.50 5.68
C ARG A 67 -8.16 11.24 5.12
N LEU A 68 -7.37 10.18 4.97
CA LEU A 68 -7.88 8.92 4.48
C LEU A 68 -8.91 8.32 5.44
N GLN A 69 -8.63 8.31 6.74
CA GLN A 69 -9.53 7.73 7.75
C GLN A 69 -10.81 8.55 7.94
N ASP A 70 -10.76 9.89 7.77
CA ASP A 70 -11.91 10.77 7.89
C ASP A 70 -12.88 10.66 6.71
N GLU A 71 -12.37 10.47 5.48
CA GLU A 71 -13.16 10.58 4.25
C GLU A 71 -13.45 9.22 3.59
N ALA A 72 -12.68 8.17 3.89
CA ALA A 72 -12.92 6.83 3.36
C ALA A 72 -13.52 5.90 4.42
N CYS A 73 -14.11 4.79 3.97
CA CYS A 73 -14.80 3.83 4.84
C CYS A 73 -14.29 2.40 4.61
N GLY A 74 -14.59 1.50 5.56
CA GLY A 74 -14.36 0.07 5.42
C GLY A 74 -12.92 -0.35 5.69
N SER A 75 -12.58 -1.57 5.25
CA SER A 75 -11.25 -2.16 5.47
C SER A 75 -10.14 -1.40 4.76
N THR A 76 -10.41 -0.78 3.61
CA THR A 76 -9.46 0.08 2.89
C THR A 76 -9.02 1.24 3.78
N SER A 77 -9.98 2.00 4.34
CA SER A 77 -9.70 3.10 5.26
C SER A 77 -8.85 2.64 6.44
N THR A 78 -9.26 1.56 7.10
CA THR A 78 -8.56 1.05 8.27
C THR A 78 -7.13 0.60 7.95
N LEU A 79 -6.94 -0.24 6.94
CA LEU A 79 -5.63 -0.86 6.69
C LEU A 79 -4.63 0.13 6.08
N TYR A 80 -5.03 0.91 5.08
CA TYR A 80 -4.15 1.91 4.48
C TYR A 80 -3.88 3.08 5.42
N GLY A 81 -4.88 3.52 6.19
CA GLY A 81 -4.71 4.55 7.23
C GLY A 81 -3.75 4.11 8.32
N THR A 82 -3.90 2.88 8.84
CA THR A 82 -2.97 2.31 9.82
C THR A 82 -1.55 2.18 9.27
N TRP A 83 -1.40 1.77 8.00
CA TRP A 83 -0.09 1.73 7.35
C TRP A 83 0.60 3.10 7.33
N LEU A 84 -0.12 4.14 6.90
CA LEU A 84 0.39 5.51 6.87
C LEU A 84 0.68 6.05 8.27
N GLN A 85 -0.15 5.71 9.27
CA GLN A 85 0.09 6.09 10.66
C GLN A 85 1.39 5.48 11.18
N GLY A 86 1.60 4.17 10.98
CA GLY A 86 2.85 3.52 11.40
C GLY A 86 4.09 4.04 10.66
N MET A 87 3.94 4.44 9.39
CA MET A 87 5.01 5.14 8.66
C MET A 87 5.32 6.50 9.31
N SER A 88 4.28 7.26 9.71
CA SER A 88 4.45 8.53 10.41
C SER A 88 5.15 8.34 11.75
N ASP A 89 4.72 7.36 12.55
CA ASP A 89 5.28 7.12 13.88
C ASP A 89 6.76 6.72 13.83
N ALA A 90 7.17 6.01 12.77
CA ALA A 90 8.56 5.64 12.52
C ALA A 90 9.39 6.75 11.86
N ALA A 91 8.77 7.81 11.35
CA ALA A 91 9.48 8.91 10.71
C ALA A 91 10.20 9.79 11.75
N PRO A 92 11.45 10.22 11.47
CA PRO A 92 12.17 11.17 12.32
C PRO A 92 11.44 12.52 12.39
N GLU A 93 11.53 13.17 13.55
CA GLU A 93 10.98 14.52 13.74
C GLU A 93 11.65 15.53 12.80
N ASN A 94 10.84 16.39 12.17
CA ASN A 94 11.28 17.50 11.32
C ASN A 94 12.16 17.06 10.12
N ALA A 95 12.05 15.80 9.67
CA ALA A 95 12.84 15.31 8.54
C ALA A 95 12.22 15.76 7.21
N SER A 96 12.94 16.61 6.45
CA SER A 96 12.57 17.03 5.09
C SER A 96 13.09 16.08 4.01
N ASP A 97 14.00 15.18 4.37
CA ASP A 97 14.54 14.13 3.51
C ASP A 97 14.90 12.88 4.32
N LEU A 98 14.89 11.74 3.66
CA LEU A 98 15.22 10.44 4.24
C LEU A 98 16.30 9.75 3.40
N ASP A 99 17.24 9.13 4.07
CA ASP A 99 18.16 8.19 3.42
C ASP A 99 17.50 6.81 3.21
N ALA A 100 18.26 5.89 2.65
CA ALA A 100 17.78 4.53 2.38
C ALA A 100 17.36 3.79 3.68
N GLY A 101 18.09 4.00 4.77
CA GLY A 101 17.78 3.41 6.08
C GLY A 101 16.51 3.99 6.68
N GLY A 102 16.35 5.32 6.65
CA GLY A 102 15.14 6.01 7.10
C GLY A 102 13.90 5.57 6.31
N LEU A 103 14.04 5.41 4.99
CA LEU A 103 12.94 4.88 4.16
C LEU A 103 12.58 3.44 4.54
N ALA A 104 13.55 2.57 4.68
CA ALA A 104 13.30 1.19 5.12
C ALA A 104 12.60 1.17 6.50
N ALA A 105 13.00 2.06 7.42
CA ALA A 105 12.40 2.18 8.74
C ALA A 105 10.93 2.62 8.69
N ILE A 106 10.59 3.65 7.90
CA ILE A 106 9.18 4.09 7.83
C ILE A 106 8.28 3.04 7.19
N PHE A 107 8.70 2.37 6.10
CA PHE A 107 7.91 1.31 5.50
C PHE A 107 7.73 0.12 6.45
N ARG A 108 8.76 -0.22 7.22
CA ARG A 108 8.67 -1.26 8.26
C ARG A 108 7.69 -0.85 9.37
N GLY A 109 7.79 0.39 9.88
CA GLY A 109 6.86 0.91 10.88
C GLY A 109 5.40 0.82 10.43
N GLY A 110 5.12 1.11 9.16
CA GLY A 110 3.79 0.93 8.60
C GLY A 110 3.29 -0.52 8.63
N VAL A 111 4.16 -1.47 8.29
CA VAL A 111 3.83 -2.91 8.37
C VAL A 111 3.62 -3.37 9.80
N ASP A 112 4.46 -2.93 10.72
CA ASP A 112 4.37 -3.30 12.13
C ASP A 112 3.06 -2.80 12.74
N GLU A 113 2.63 -1.56 12.41
CA GLU A 113 1.38 -0.99 12.89
C GLU A 113 0.15 -1.74 12.34
N ILE A 114 0.14 -2.14 11.06
CA ILE A 114 -0.92 -3.00 10.52
C ILE A 114 -1.03 -4.31 11.30
N GLY A 115 0.08 -4.86 11.79
CA GLY A 115 0.11 -6.08 12.60
C GLY A 115 -0.75 -6.03 13.88
N PHE A 116 -1.09 -4.83 14.39
CA PHE A 116 -1.99 -4.67 15.52
C PHE A 116 -3.48 -4.75 15.14
N VAL A 117 -3.82 -4.48 13.87
CA VAL A 117 -5.22 -4.47 13.41
C VAL A 117 -5.60 -5.71 12.59
N THR A 118 -4.63 -6.42 12.03
CA THR A 118 -4.88 -7.68 11.33
C THR A 118 -3.84 -8.74 11.67
N ARG A 119 -4.27 -10.01 11.65
CA ARG A 119 -3.37 -11.18 11.77
C ARG A 119 -3.05 -11.80 10.43
N ALA A 120 -3.50 -11.19 9.33
CA ALA A 120 -3.23 -11.66 7.99
C ALA A 120 -1.73 -11.67 7.68
N ARG A 121 -1.27 -12.69 6.96
CA ARG A 121 0.13 -12.92 6.60
C ARG A 121 0.23 -13.29 5.13
N VAL A 122 1.44 -13.37 4.62
CA VAL A 122 1.69 -13.93 3.28
C VAL A 122 1.10 -15.35 3.21
N GLY A 123 0.30 -15.61 2.19
CA GLY A 123 -0.45 -16.85 1.99
C GLY A 123 -1.91 -16.81 2.43
N ASP A 124 -2.39 -15.69 2.93
CA ASP A 124 -3.77 -15.53 3.40
C ASP A 124 -4.70 -14.89 2.39
N LYS A 125 -4.16 -14.49 1.22
CA LYS A 125 -4.88 -13.81 0.13
C LYS A 125 -5.45 -12.48 0.60
N THR A 126 -4.56 -11.52 0.85
CA THR A 126 -4.87 -10.15 1.29
C THR A 126 -3.81 -9.17 0.76
N LEU A 127 -4.00 -7.87 1.00
CA LEU A 127 -2.98 -6.85 0.72
C LEU A 127 -1.61 -7.18 1.32
N MET A 128 -1.56 -7.98 2.42
CA MET A 128 -0.31 -8.35 3.08
C MET A 128 0.58 -9.24 2.19
N ASP A 129 0.00 -9.95 1.23
CA ASP A 129 0.74 -10.75 0.25
C ASP A 129 1.59 -9.90 -0.70
N ALA A 130 1.22 -8.64 -0.90
CA ALA A 130 2.02 -7.67 -1.66
C ALA A 130 2.87 -6.78 -0.73
N LEU A 131 2.29 -6.25 0.34
CA LEU A 131 2.94 -5.26 1.21
C LEU A 131 4.15 -5.81 1.97
N LEU A 132 4.03 -7.00 2.57
CA LEU A 132 5.13 -7.62 3.33
C LEU A 132 6.35 -7.89 2.45
N PRO A 133 6.22 -8.63 1.30
CA PRO A 133 7.36 -8.88 0.43
C PRO A 133 7.96 -7.60 -0.17
N ALA A 134 7.13 -6.60 -0.48
CA ALA A 134 7.60 -5.31 -0.98
C ALA A 134 8.47 -4.58 0.05
N THR A 135 8.02 -4.53 1.31
CA THR A 135 8.76 -3.90 2.40
C THR A 135 10.09 -4.62 2.68
N ASP A 136 10.09 -5.95 2.66
CA ASP A 136 11.30 -6.75 2.83
C ASP A 136 12.30 -6.53 1.68
N ALA A 137 11.82 -6.51 0.43
CA ALA A 137 12.66 -6.26 -0.75
C ALA A 137 13.24 -4.84 -0.76
N LEU A 138 12.43 -3.83 -0.35
CA LEU A 138 12.88 -2.45 -0.21
C LEU A 138 14.03 -2.36 0.79
N ALA A 139 13.90 -2.98 1.96
CA ALA A 139 14.93 -3.00 2.99
C ALA A 139 16.19 -3.75 2.54
N ALA A 140 16.05 -4.87 1.84
CA ALA A 140 17.17 -5.65 1.34
C ALA A 140 18.00 -4.91 0.28
N ALA A 141 17.37 -4.03 -0.50
CA ALA A 141 18.01 -3.26 -1.57
C ALA A 141 18.57 -1.90 -1.11
N GLN A 142 18.53 -1.55 0.18
CA GLN A 142 18.89 -0.21 0.68
C GLN A 142 20.30 0.28 0.30
N THR A 143 21.25 -0.63 0.05
CA THR A 143 22.62 -0.27 -0.36
C THR A 143 22.76 -0.03 -1.87
N GLN A 144 21.71 -0.29 -2.67
CA GLN A 144 21.74 -0.22 -4.14
C GLN A 144 21.22 1.13 -4.67
N GLY A 145 20.75 2.02 -3.78
CA GLY A 145 20.19 3.33 -4.14
C GLY A 145 18.68 3.31 -4.33
N LEU A 146 18.06 4.49 -4.28
CA LEU A 146 16.61 4.65 -4.25
C LEU A 146 15.88 4.00 -5.45
N PRO A 147 16.32 4.19 -6.71
CA PRO A 147 15.64 3.55 -7.83
C PRO A 147 15.60 2.01 -7.70
N ALA A 148 16.73 1.40 -7.31
CA ALA A 148 16.83 -0.04 -7.14
C ALA A 148 15.96 -0.55 -5.96
N MET A 149 15.90 0.20 -4.85
CA MET A 149 15.04 -0.12 -3.70
C MET A 149 13.58 -0.22 -4.11
N PHE A 150 13.07 0.82 -4.78
CA PHE A 150 11.66 0.85 -5.19
C PHE A 150 11.35 -0.06 -6.36
N ALA A 151 12.31 -0.32 -7.27
CA ALA A 151 12.15 -1.33 -8.30
C ALA A 151 12.03 -2.74 -7.69
N ALA A 152 12.87 -3.09 -6.72
CA ALA A 152 12.80 -4.36 -6.02
C ALA A 152 11.48 -4.51 -5.24
N ALA A 153 11.02 -3.44 -4.58
CA ALA A 153 9.75 -3.43 -3.88
C ALA A 153 8.56 -3.61 -4.82
N ALA A 154 8.55 -2.93 -5.96
CA ALA A 154 7.50 -3.04 -6.97
C ALA A 154 7.42 -4.46 -7.56
N ASP A 155 8.57 -5.06 -7.88
CA ASP A 155 8.65 -6.43 -8.39
C ASP A 155 8.15 -7.45 -7.35
N ALA A 156 8.52 -7.28 -6.10
CA ALA A 156 8.06 -8.14 -5.00
C ALA A 156 6.56 -7.98 -4.74
N ALA A 157 6.03 -6.75 -4.79
CA ALA A 157 4.60 -6.49 -4.63
C ALA A 157 3.78 -7.14 -5.75
N GLU A 158 4.19 -7.00 -7.01
CA GLU A 158 3.49 -7.60 -8.15
C GLU A 158 3.48 -9.12 -8.06
N LYS A 159 4.64 -9.75 -7.79
CA LYS A 159 4.72 -11.20 -7.57
C LYS A 159 3.84 -11.67 -6.41
N GLY A 160 3.80 -10.91 -5.33
CA GLY A 160 2.93 -11.19 -4.19
C GLY A 160 1.45 -11.12 -4.56
N ALA A 161 1.04 -10.07 -5.29
CA ALA A 161 -0.32 -9.92 -5.77
C ALA A 161 -0.72 -11.05 -6.75
N GLU A 162 0.14 -11.42 -7.70
CA GLU A 162 -0.09 -12.53 -8.62
C GLU A 162 -0.22 -13.87 -7.89
N ALA A 163 0.61 -14.09 -6.87
CA ALA A 163 0.58 -15.33 -6.08
C ALA A 163 -0.73 -15.54 -5.33
N THR A 164 -1.54 -14.49 -5.10
CA THR A 164 -2.85 -14.62 -4.46
C THR A 164 -3.88 -15.37 -5.30
N GLY A 165 -3.72 -15.43 -6.63
CA GLY A 165 -4.65 -16.11 -7.53
C GLY A 165 -4.99 -17.56 -7.11
N PRO A 166 -4.02 -18.46 -6.98
CA PRO A 166 -4.26 -19.85 -6.59
C PRO A 166 -4.58 -20.03 -5.08
N MET A 167 -4.52 -18.97 -4.27
CA MET A 167 -4.77 -19.06 -2.83
C MET A 167 -6.27 -19.09 -2.53
N ARG A 168 -6.64 -19.81 -1.46
CA ARG A 168 -7.94 -19.69 -0.80
C ARG A 168 -7.90 -18.54 0.20
N ALA A 169 -8.88 -17.64 0.13
CA ALA A 169 -8.98 -16.52 1.05
C ALA A 169 -9.22 -16.97 2.51
N ARG A 170 -8.46 -16.42 3.44
CA ARG A 170 -8.57 -16.68 4.88
C ARG A 170 -9.09 -15.49 5.67
N PHE A 171 -9.08 -14.31 5.06
CA PHE A 171 -9.54 -13.04 5.63
C PHE A 171 -10.54 -12.35 4.71
N GLY A 172 -11.07 -11.23 5.19
CA GLY A 172 -12.01 -10.41 4.44
C GLY A 172 -13.33 -11.12 4.11
N ARG A 173 -14.07 -10.56 3.17
CA ARG A 173 -15.36 -11.12 2.71
C ARG A 173 -15.16 -12.42 1.91
N ALA A 174 -14.10 -12.47 1.12
CA ALA A 174 -13.75 -13.61 0.27
C ALA A 174 -13.59 -14.93 1.06
N LYS A 175 -13.22 -14.90 2.35
CA LYS A 175 -13.11 -16.12 3.18
C LYS A 175 -14.41 -16.94 3.24
N ASN A 176 -15.56 -16.27 3.12
CA ASN A 176 -16.87 -16.91 3.20
C ASN A 176 -17.19 -17.76 1.95
N LEU A 177 -16.49 -17.53 0.84
CA LEU A 177 -16.60 -18.32 -0.39
C LEU A 177 -15.83 -19.63 -0.32
N GLY A 178 -14.88 -19.77 0.60
CA GLY A 178 -14.04 -20.96 0.69
C GLY A 178 -13.22 -21.16 -0.59
N GLU A 179 -13.33 -22.33 -1.23
CA GLU A 179 -12.61 -22.64 -2.47
C GLU A 179 -13.04 -21.81 -3.68
N ARG A 180 -14.24 -21.24 -3.67
CA ARG A 180 -14.70 -20.35 -4.74
C ARG A 180 -13.97 -19.01 -4.77
N SER A 181 -13.18 -18.69 -3.75
CA SER A 181 -12.27 -17.53 -3.75
C SER A 181 -11.01 -17.75 -4.59
N ILE A 182 -10.74 -18.98 -5.04
CA ILE A 182 -9.58 -19.33 -5.86
C ILE A 182 -9.82 -18.88 -7.32
N GLY A 183 -8.81 -18.27 -7.93
CA GLY A 183 -8.81 -17.85 -9.33
C GLY A 183 -8.44 -16.39 -9.51
N PRO A 184 -9.25 -15.41 -9.10
CA PRO A 184 -8.90 -14.00 -9.20
C PRO A 184 -7.77 -13.64 -8.20
N ARG A 185 -7.00 -12.59 -8.52
CA ARG A 185 -6.04 -12.00 -7.59
C ARG A 185 -6.80 -11.25 -6.49
N ASP A 186 -6.22 -11.13 -5.30
CA ASP A 186 -6.75 -10.27 -4.25
C ASP A 186 -6.73 -8.79 -4.68
N ALA A 187 -7.87 -8.11 -4.55
CA ALA A 187 -8.02 -6.72 -4.97
C ALA A 187 -7.13 -5.77 -4.16
N GLY A 188 -6.98 -6.01 -2.85
CA GLY A 188 -6.10 -5.25 -1.97
C GLY A 188 -4.62 -5.46 -2.30
N ALA A 189 -4.21 -6.70 -2.62
CA ALA A 189 -2.83 -6.97 -3.07
C ALA A 189 -2.55 -6.30 -4.42
N ALA A 190 -3.50 -6.32 -5.35
CA ALA A 190 -3.36 -5.67 -6.66
C ALA A 190 -3.22 -4.15 -6.53
N SER A 191 -4.04 -3.49 -5.70
CA SER A 191 -3.93 -2.04 -5.48
C SER A 191 -2.64 -1.66 -4.74
N MET A 192 -2.14 -2.49 -3.80
CA MET A 192 -0.85 -2.28 -3.16
C MET A 192 0.31 -2.42 -4.17
N ALA A 193 0.27 -3.40 -5.06
CA ALA A 193 1.26 -3.56 -6.13
C ALA A 193 1.26 -2.34 -7.09
N CYS A 194 0.08 -1.81 -7.43
CA CYS A 194 -0.05 -0.58 -8.22
C CYS A 194 0.66 0.61 -7.55
N ILE A 195 0.52 0.78 -6.23
CA ILE A 195 1.19 1.85 -5.47
C ILE A 195 2.71 1.72 -5.57
N PHE A 196 3.27 0.55 -5.28
CA PHE A 196 4.73 0.35 -5.36
C PHE A 196 5.27 0.51 -6.79
N ARG A 197 4.51 0.08 -7.79
CA ARG A 197 4.85 0.29 -9.21
C ARG A 197 4.90 1.78 -9.57
N ALA A 198 3.93 2.57 -9.11
CA ALA A 198 3.92 4.01 -9.31
C ALA A 198 5.12 4.70 -8.61
N PHE A 199 5.46 4.28 -7.40
CA PHE A 199 6.64 4.77 -6.68
C PHE A 199 7.93 4.49 -7.46
N ALA A 200 8.12 3.27 -7.97
CA ALA A 200 9.29 2.91 -8.77
C ALA A 200 9.38 3.73 -10.05
N LYS A 201 8.28 3.91 -10.79
CA LYS A 201 8.23 4.72 -12.02
C LYS A 201 8.65 6.18 -11.77
N THR A 202 8.27 6.75 -10.65
CA THR A 202 8.56 8.15 -10.32
C THR A 202 10.06 8.38 -10.06
N LEU A 203 10.82 7.35 -9.67
CA LEU A 203 12.24 7.45 -9.35
C LEU A 203 13.18 7.08 -10.51
N ASN A 204 12.66 6.58 -11.62
CA ASN A 204 13.38 6.31 -12.86
C ASN A 204 13.26 7.50 -13.81
#